data_f3b9b80f90ef8017b2607d29fe735a48
#
_entry.id   f3b9b80f90ef8017b2607d29fe735a48
#
_cell.length_a   1.000
_cell.length_b   1.000
_cell.length_c   1.000
_cell.angle_alpha   90.00
_cell.angle_beta   90.00
_cell.angle_gamma   90.00
#
_symmetry.space_group_name_H-M   'P 1'
#
loop_
_entity.id
_entity.type
_entity.pdbx_description
1 polymer ?
#
loop_
_entity_poly.entity_id
_entity_poly.type
_entity_poly.pdbx_seq_one_letter_code
_entity_poly.pdbx_strand_id
1 'polypeptide(L)'
;YAFNDRFDTLILEPVAYGYNKAIPQNTKIAVANHVFWAGLPNTALNSGIQGKWENAALSSLHFSVNALTLGLINLVSDEDPARSQDFGKTFSVYHVPEGPYLVLPILGGKTSRHAFGQVANMIVNPYSALEDKKAISQAVSIQPILSTISWRAANYDIVKDIKYNSLDGYVRVRSAY
;
A
#
# COMPACT_ATOMS: atom_id res chain seq x y z
N TYR A 1 10.36 -13.65 -11.80
CA TYR A 1 10.95 -13.64 -10.45
C TYR A 1 12.35 -13.00 -10.45
N ALA A 2 13.28 -13.49 -11.30
CA ALA A 2 14.67 -13.00 -11.36
C ALA A 2 14.80 -11.47 -11.56
N PHE A 3 13.93 -10.84 -12.34
CA PHE A 3 13.91 -9.39 -12.50
C PHE A 3 13.62 -8.69 -11.15
N ASN A 4 12.56 -9.13 -10.46
CA ASN A 4 12.18 -8.53 -9.19
C ASN A 4 13.25 -8.73 -8.11
N ASP A 5 13.90 -9.89 -8.10
CA ASP A 5 15.01 -10.17 -7.20
C ASP A 5 16.22 -9.25 -7.46
N ARG A 6 16.58 -9.04 -8.72
CA ARG A 6 17.65 -8.08 -9.09
C ARG A 6 17.28 -6.65 -8.78
N PHE A 7 16.02 -6.25 -9.04
CA PHE A 7 15.53 -4.92 -8.73
C PHE A 7 15.56 -4.65 -7.20
N ASP A 8 15.14 -5.64 -6.40
CA ASP A 8 15.23 -5.54 -4.94
C ASP A 8 16.69 -5.42 -4.50
N THR A 9 17.58 -6.31 -4.97
CA THR A 9 19.00 -6.29 -4.56
C THR A 9 19.72 -5.00 -4.90
N LEU A 10 19.47 -4.46 -6.09
CA LEU A 10 20.23 -3.32 -6.61
C LEU A 10 19.66 -1.97 -6.17
N ILE A 11 18.34 -1.92 -5.87
CA ILE A 11 17.64 -0.67 -5.62
C ILE A 11 16.92 -0.68 -4.28
N LEU A 12 15.96 -1.59 -4.07
CA LEU A 12 15.10 -1.51 -2.89
C LEU A 12 15.80 -1.86 -1.59
N GLU A 13 16.66 -2.88 -1.59
CA GLU A 13 17.39 -3.30 -0.39
C GLU A 13 18.35 -2.22 0.11
N PRO A 14 19.24 -1.60 -0.71
CA PRO A 14 20.11 -0.53 -0.24
C PRO A 14 19.33 0.73 0.16
N VAL A 15 18.24 1.08 -0.54
CA VAL A 15 17.39 2.21 -0.17
C VAL A 15 16.69 1.94 1.18
N ALA A 16 16.12 0.77 1.38
CA ALA A 16 15.47 0.38 2.63
C ALA A 16 16.47 0.33 3.81
N TYR A 17 17.68 -0.15 3.57
CA TYR A 17 18.76 -0.12 4.56
C TYR A 17 19.11 1.30 4.96
N GLY A 18 19.35 2.18 3.97
CA GLY A 18 19.64 3.60 4.19
C GLY A 18 18.50 4.30 4.93
N TYR A 19 17.24 4.04 4.55
CA TYR A 19 16.06 4.55 5.21
C TYR A 19 16.02 4.13 6.69
N ASN A 20 16.25 2.84 6.98
CA ASN A 20 16.27 2.36 8.36
C ASN A 20 17.37 2.95 9.22
N LYS A 21 18.53 3.20 8.62
CA LYS A 21 19.71 3.75 9.33
C LYS A 21 19.65 5.27 9.52
N ALA A 22 19.18 6.00 8.49
CA ALA A 22 19.26 7.46 8.47
C ALA A 22 18.01 8.17 8.99
N ILE A 23 16.82 7.53 8.89
CA ILE A 23 15.56 8.19 9.22
C ILE A 23 15.16 7.90 10.67
N PRO A 24 14.95 8.95 11.51
CA PRO A 24 14.48 8.81 12.88
C PRO A 24 13.10 8.14 12.96
N GLN A 25 12.82 7.48 14.09
CA GLN A 25 11.57 6.73 14.27
C GLN A 25 10.32 7.61 14.12
N ASN A 26 10.34 8.83 14.66
CA ASN A 26 9.21 9.77 14.54
C ASN A 26 8.91 10.14 13.08
N THR A 27 9.95 10.30 12.26
CA THR A 27 9.77 10.56 10.81
C THR A 27 9.21 9.33 10.09
N LYS A 28 9.64 8.13 10.47
CA LYS A 28 9.06 6.88 9.92
C LYS A 28 7.57 6.77 10.24
N ILE A 29 7.17 7.13 11.46
CA ILE A 29 5.76 7.19 11.86
C ILE A 29 5.00 8.20 11.01
N ALA A 30 5.53 9.41 10.84
CA ALA A 30 4.89 10.43 10.01
C ALA A 30 4.72 9.97 8.54
N VAL A 31 5.74 9.31 7.98
CA VAL A 31 5.66 8.71 6.62
C VAL A 31 4.59 7.62 6.57
N ALA A 32 4.54 6.73 7.55
CA ALA A 32 3.52 5.67 7.61
C ALA A 32 2.11 6.25 7.71
N ASN A 33 1.91 7.28 8.54
CA ASN A 33 0.63 7.99 8.66
C ASN A 33 0.23 8.64 7.33
N HIS A 34 1.15 9.29 6.64
CA HIS A 34 0.90 9.88 5.32
C HIS A 34 0.51 8.83 4.28
N VAL A 35 1.22 7.70 4.23
CA VAL A 35 0.91 6.60 3.31
C VAL A 35 -0.49 6.03 3.58
N PHE A 36 -0.84 5.84 4.86
CA PHE A 36 -2.17 5.40 5.27
C PHE A 36 -3.24 6.42 4.87
N TRP A 37 -3.06 7.69 5.23
CA TRP A 37 -3.97 8.79 4.89
C TRP A 37 -4.22 8.88 3.38
N ALA A 38 -3.17 8.83 2.58
CA ALA A 38 -3.30 8.91 1.12
C ALA A 38 -4.04 7.69 0.52
N GLY A 39 -4.14 6.56 1.22
CA GLY A 39 -4.93 5.40 0.82
C GLY A 39 -6.42 5.48 1.18
N LEU A 40 -6.81 6.40 2.09
CA LEU A 40 -8.17 6.43 2.65
C LEU A 40 -9.29 6.72 1.64
N PRO A 41 -9.15 7.61 0.64
CA PRO A 41 -10.20 7.80 -0.36
C PRO A 41 -10.49 6.55 -1.19
N ASN A 42 -9.45 5.80 -1.56
CA ASN A 42 -9.62 4.51 -2.23
C ASN A 42 -10.29 3.48 -1.31
N THR A 43 -9.92 3.48 -0.03
CA THR A 43 -10.54 2.65 1.00
C THR A 43 -12.02 3.00 1.19
N ALA A 44 -12.37 4.28 1.27
CA ALA A 44 -13.76 4.74 1.40
C ALA A 44 -14.61 4.31 0.20
N LEU A 45 -14.11 4.52 -1.01
CA LEU A 45 -14.78 4.11 -2.25
C LEU A 45 -15.05 2.60 -2.28
N ASN A 46 -14.01 1.80 -2.07
CA ASN A 46 -14.13 0.34 -2.09
C ASN A 46 -15.02 -0.19 -0.96
N SER A 47 -14.98 0.43 0.22
CA SER A 47 -15.88 0.10 1.33
C SER A 47 -17.34 0.37 0.97
N GLY A 48 -17.63 1.51 0.36
CA GLY A 48 -18.98 1.84 -0.13
C GLY A 48 -19.48 0.83 -1.16
N ILE A 49 -18.66 0.47 -2.16
CA ILE A 49 -18.99 -0.54 -3.17
C ILE A 49 -19.26 -1.91 -2.51
N GLN A 50 -18.54 -2.25 -1.43
CA GLN A 50 -18.71 -3.50 -0.68
C GLN A 50 -19.91 -3.48 0.29
N GLY A 51 -20.62 -2.35 0.45
CA GLY A 51 -21.70 -2.18 1.43
C GLY A 51 -21.20 -2.00 2.87
N LYS A 52 -19.90 -1.78 3.09
CA LYS A 52 -19.28 -1.55 4.41
C LYS A 52 -19.33 -0.06 4.76
N TRP A 53 -20.55 0.46 4.98
CA TRP A 53 -20.80 1.90 5.14
C TRP A 53 -20.09 2.53 6.33
N GLU A 54 -19.96 1.81 7.43
CA GLU A 54 -19.22 2.24 8.61
C GLU A 54 -17.74 2.49 8.27
N ASN A 55 -17.07 1.53 7.62
CA ASN A 55 -15.69 1.68 7.21
C ASN A 55 -15.51 2.79 6.14
N ALA A 56 -16.51 2.98 5.27
CA ALA A 56 -16.50 4.06 4.30
C ALA A 56 -16.58 5.44 5.00
N ALA A 57 -17.47 5.57 5.99
CA ALA A 57 -17.61 6.81 6.78
C ALA A 57 -16.37 7.10 7.63
N LEU A 58 -15.82 6.10 8.33
CA LEU A 58 -14.58 6.23 9.10
C LEU A 58 -13.40 6.64 8.19
N SER A 59 -13.24 6.01 7.04
CA SER A 59 -12.18 6.36 6.10
C SER A 59 -12.29 7.80 5.60
N SER A 60 -13.50 8.25 5.32
CA SER A 60 -13.78 9.63 4.88
C SER A 60 -13.51 10.64 5.99
N LEU A 61 -13.88 10.32 7.23
CA LEU A 61 -13.61 11.16 8.41
C LEU A 61 -12.11 11.29 8.65
N HIS A 62 -11.39 10.16 8.73
CA HIS A 62 -9.94 10.15 8.92
C HIS A 62 -9.22 10.93 7.81
N PHE A 63 -9.65 10.76 6.55
CA PHE A 63 -9.10 11.51 5.43
C PHE A 63 -9.27 13.02 5.61
N SER A 64 -10.50 13.46 5.94
CA SER A 64 -10.84 14.89 6.05
C SER A 64 -10.13 15.55 7.22
N VAL A 65 -10.09 14.91 8.40
CA VAL A 65 -9.45 15.46 9.60
C VAL A 65 -7.93 15.51 9.43
N ASN A 66 -7.32 14.43 8.96
CA ASN A 66 -5.87 14.35 8.81
C ASN A 66 -5.35 15.13 7.59
N ALA A 67 -6.22 15.60 6.69
CA ALA A 67 -5.84 16.48 5.57
C ALA A 67 -5.18 17.80 6.05
N LEU A 68 -5.50 18.27 7.27
CA LEU A 68 -4.88 19.47 7.87
C LEU A 68 -3.35 19.35 7.99
N THR A 69 -2.84 18.12 8.15
CA THR A 69 -1.41 17.82 8.27
C THR A 69 -0.87 17.05 7.07
N LEU A 70 -1.64 16.93 5.98
CA LEU A 70 -1.37 16.02 4.86
C LEU A 70 -1.13 14.58 5.33
N GLY A 71 -1.81 14.18 6.40
CA GLY A 71 -1.69 12.85 7.00
C GLY A 71 -0.39 12.59 7.77
N LEU A 72 0.49 13.57 7.93
CA LEU A 72 1.76 13.36 8.68
C LEU A 72 1.53 13.10 10.17
N ILE A 73 0.45 13.67 10.72
CA ILE A 73 0.03 13.46 12.09
C ILE A 73 -1.35 12.83 12.07
N ASN A 74 -1.54 11.72 12.79
CA ASN A 74 -2.85 11.14 12.99
C ASN A 74 -3.57 11.92 14.11
N LEU A 75 -4.62 12.66 13.73
CA LEU A 75 -5.44 13.47 14.62
C LEU A 75 -6.71 12.74 15.10
N VAL A 76 -6.95 11.54 14.61
CA VAL A 76 -8.11 10.72 14.96
C VAL A 76 -7.66 9.58 15.87
N SER A 77 -8.51 9.20 16.84
CA SER A 77 -8.20 8.09 17.75
C SER A 77 -8.00 6.78 16.98
N ASP A 78 -7.00 5.98 17.41
CA ASP A 78 -6.71 4.66 16.86
C ASP A 78 -7.63 3.56 17.43
N GLU A 79 -8.63 3.91 18.27
CA GLU A 79 -9.56 2.93 18.86
C GLU A 79 -10.39 2.20 17.79
N ASP A 80 -10.76 2.93 16.70
CA ASP A 80 -11.48 2.37 15.56
C ASP A 80 -10.76 2.76 14.25
N PRO A 81 -9.66 2.11 13.89
CA PRO A 81 -8.94 2.43 12.67
C PRO A 81 -9.72 1.97 11.43
N ALA A 82 -9.78 2.82 10.41
CA ALA A 82 -10.32 2.44 9.11
C ALA A 82 -9.53 1.26 8.52
N ARG A 83 -10.25 0.22 8.11
CA ARG A 83 -9.63 -0.99 7.54
C ARG A 83 -9.41 -0.81 6.05
N SER A 84 -8.14 -0.84 5.61
CA SER A 84 -7.77 -0.68 4.20
C SER A 84 -8.57 -1.62 3.28
N GLN A 85 -9.18 -1.04 2.25
CA GLN A 85 -9.90 -1.74 1.19
C GLN A 85 -9.35 -1.32 -0.18
N ASP A 86 -9.42 -2.25 -1.13
CA ASP A 86 -8.99 -2.07 -2.51
C ASP A 86 -9.88 -2.88 -3.47
N PHE A 87 -9.72 -2.68 -4.80
CA PHE A 87 -10.50 -3.41 -5.77
C PHE A 87 -10.23 -4.92 -5.79
N GLY A 88 -9.03 -5.38 -5.39
CA GLY A 88 -8.76 -6.81 -5.25
C GLY A 88 -9.65 -7.47 -4.18
N LYS A 89 -9.82 -6.78 -3.03
CA LYS A 89 -10.75 -7.19 -1.96
C LYS A 89 -12.21 -7.02 -2.38
N THR A 90 -12.53 -5.95 -3.12
CA THR A 90 -13.87 -5.73 -3.67
C THR A 90 -14.27 -6.86 -4.60
N PHE A 91 -13.41 -7.25 -5.54
CA PHE A 91 -13.65 -8.39 -6.42
C PHE A 91 -13.84 -9.69 -5.64
N SER A 92 -13.14 -9.87 -4.50
CA SER A 92 -13.34 -11.03 -3.63
C SER A 92 -14.74 -11.07 -3.01
N VAL A 93 -15.26 -9.93 -2.56
CA VAL A 93 -16.62 -9.81 -2.02
C VAL A 93 -17.67 -10.18 -3.08
N TYR A 94 -17.41 -9.85 -4.34
CA TYR A 94 -18.27 -10.22 -5.48
C TYR A 94 -17.95 -11.59 -6.08
N HIS A 95 -17.24 -12.44 -5.31
CA HIS A 95 -16.93 -13.83 -5.68
C HIS A 95 -16.11 -13.99 -6.97
N VAL A 96 -15.36 -12.99 -7.39
CA VAL A 96 -14.40 -13.14 -8.49
C VAL A 96 -13.30 -14.10 -8.03
N PRO A 97 -13.05 -15.20 -8.76
CA PRO A 97 -12.04 -16.19 -8.36
C PRO A 97 -10.63 -15.59 -8.35
N GLU A 98 -9.76 -16.12 -7.51
CA GLU A 98 -8.37 -15.60 -7.37
C GLU A 98 -7.58 -15.72 -8.66
N GLY A 99 -7.80 -16.79 -9.40
CA GLY A 99 -7.03 -17.12 -10.58
C GLY A 99 -5.56 -17.50 -10.26
N PRO A 100 -4.74 -17.67 -11.30
CA PRO A 100 -3.35 -18.06 -11.13
C PRO A 100 -2.52 -17.00 -10.40
N TYR A 101 -1.49 -17.46 -9.71
CA TYR A 101 -0.47 -16.60 -9.12
C TYR A 101 0.50 -16.10 -10.19
N LEU A 102 0.66 -14.80 -10.28
CA LEU A 102 1.48 -14.09 -11.25
C LEU A 102 2.61 -13.34 -10.53
N VAL A 103 3.78 -13.31 -11.13
CA VAL A 103 4.88 -12.46 -10.67
C VAL A 103 5.05 -11.31 -11.66
N LEU A 104 4.57 -10.15 -11.28
CA LEU A 104 4.62 -8.95 -12.12
C LEU A 104 5.93 -8.18 -11.87
N PRO A 105 6.57 -7.64 -12.92
CA PRO A 105 7.75 -6.78 -12.74
C PRO A 105 7.43 -5.61 -11.79
N ILE A 106 8.31 -5.35 -10.83
CA ILE A 106 8.21 -4.29 -9.81
C ILE A 106 7.07 -4.50 -8.80
N LEU A 107 5.91 -4.96 -9.25
CA LEU A 107 4.71 -5.14 -8.43
C LEU A 107 4.73 -6.42 -7.58
N GLY A 108 5.68 -7.32 -7.84
CA GLY A 108 5.84 -8.56 -7.09
C GLY A 108 4.82 -9.64 -7.44
N GLY A 109 4.68 -10.62 -6.54
CA GLY A 109 3.77 -11.74 -6.70
C GLY A 109 2.35 -11.37 -6.27
N LYS A 110 1.35 -11.76 -7.07
CA LYS A 110 -0.08 -11.51 -6.81
C LYS A 110 -0.94 -12.56 -7.50
N THR A 111 -2.14 -12.81 -6.97
CA THR A 111 -3.15 -13.53 -7.77
C THR A 111 -3.66 -12.63 -8.89
N SER A 112 -4.20 -13.24 -9.95
CA SER A 112 -4.78 -12.48 -11.08
C SER A 112 -5.84 -11.49 -10.61
N ARG A 113 -6.71 -11.88 -9.66
CA ARG A 113 -7.73 -10.99 -9.08
C ARG A 113 -7.10 -9.72 -8.47
N HIS A 114 -6.03 -9.86 -7.68
CA HIS A 114 -5.35 -8.72 -7.08
C HIS A 114 -4.59 -7.89 -8.12
N ALA A 115 -4.04 -8.51 -9.16
CA ALA A 115 -3.40 -7.79 -10.26
C ALA A 115 -4.40 -6.91 -11.01
N PHE A 116 -5.57 -7.46 -11.38
CA PHE A 116 -6.66 -6.68 -11.98
C PHE A 116 -7.22 -5.62 -11.03
N GLY A 117 -7.34 -5.94 -9.74
CA GLY A 117 -7.72 -4.98 -8.70
C GLY A 117 -6.78 -3.78 -8.64
N GLN A 118 -5.46 -4.01 -8.77
CA GLN A 118 -4.49 -2.90 -8.84
C GLN A 118 -4.67 -2.03 -10.08
N VAL A 119 -4.91 -2.63 -11.24
CA VAL A 119 -5.22 -1.86 -12.46
C VAL A 119 -6.50 -1.03 -12.27
N ALA A 120 -7.54 -1.63 -11.67
CA ALA A 120 -8.76 -0.90 -11.35
C ALA A 120 -8.51 0.27 -10.38
N ASN A 121 -7.68 0.08 -9.34
CA ASN A 121 -7.28 1.16 -8.42
C ASN A 121 -6.55 2.32 -9.14
N MET A 122 -5.78 2.03 -10.20
CA MET A 122 -5.09 3.06 -10.98
C MET A 122 -6.04 3.83 -11.89
N ILE A 123 -7.04 3.15 -12.47
CA ILE A 123 -8.04 3.75 -13.36
C ILE A 123 -9.05 4.58 -12.55
N VAL A 124 -9.57 3.99 -11.48
CA VAL A 124 -10.56 4.64 -10.59
C VAL A 124 -9.80 5.37 -9.48
N ASN A 125 -9.11 6.44 -9.86
CA ASN A 125 -8.35 7.25 -8.90
C ASN A 125 -9.26 8.32 -8.27
N PRO A 126 -9.60 8.25 -6.96
CA PRO A 126 -10.44 9.25 -6.31
C PRO A 126 -9.84 10.66 -6.32
N TYR A 127 -8.54 10.77 -6.51
CA TYR A 127 -7.83 12.04 -6.53
C TYR A 127 -7.98 12.81 -7.85
N SER A 128 -8.44 12.17 -8.92
CA SER A 128 -8.75 12.86 -10.18
C SER A 128 -9.78 13.99 -9.99
N ALA A 129 -10.65 13.88 -8.99
CA ALA A 129 -11.60 14.92 -8.62
C ALA A 129 -10.98 16.11 -7.86
N LEU A 130 -9.70 16.02 -7.46
CA LEU A 130 -8.97 17.00 -6.66
C LEU A 130 -7.88 17.74 -7.46
N GLU A 131 -7.89 17.67 -8.77
CA GLU A 131 -6.86 18.25 -9.66
C GLU A 131 -6.59 19.73 -9.41
N ASP A 132 -7.61 20.49 -8.98
CA ASP A 132 -7.47 21.92 -8.64
C ASP A 132 -6.68 22.17 -7.34
N LYS A 133 -6.45 21.13 -6.52
CA LYS A 133 -5.72 21.23 -5.24
C LYS A 133 -4.30 20.71 -5.36
N LYS A 134 -3.42 21.47 -6.00
CA LYS A 134 -2.02 21.11 -6.31
C LYS A 134 -1.27 20.50 -5.11
N ALA A 135 -1.42 21.03 -3.89
CA ALA A 135 -0.71 20.54 -2.72
C ALA A 135 -1.12 19.08 -2.36
N ILE A 136 -2.42 18.76 -2.39
CA ILE A 136 -2.91 17.41 -2.11
C ILE A 136 -2.50 16.45 -3.24
N SER A 137 -2.66 16.86 -4.48
CA SER A 137 -2.27 16.07 -5.65
C SER A 137 -0.76 15.73 -5.63
N GLN A 138 0.10 16.69 -5.31
CA GLN A 138 1.54 16.46 -5.17
C GLN A 138 1.87 15.55 -3.98
N ALA A 139 1.26 15.77 -2.81
CA ALA A 139 1.48 14.94 -1.63
C ALA A 139 1.11 13.48 -1.88
N VAL A 140 0.02 13.24 -2.60
CA VAL A 140 -0.46 11.88 -2.91
C VAL A 140 0.37 11.21 -4.01
N SER A 141 0.92 11.97 -4.96
CA SER A 141 1.70 11.38 -6.07
C SER A 141 2.98 10.66 -5.61
N ILE A 142 3.54 11.00 -4.46
CA ILE A 142 4.71 10.32 -3.88
C ILE A 142 4.35 9.08 -3.05
N GLN A 143 3.07 8.90 -2.71
CA GLN A 143 2.58 7.82 -1.84
C GLN A 143 3.00 6.42 -2.31
N PRO A 144 2.91 6.04 -3.59
CA PRO A 144 3.32 4.70 -4.02
C PRO A 144 4.82 4.42 -3.78
N ILE A 145 5.66 5.43 -3.96
CA ILE A 145 7.10 5.32 -3.71
C ILE A 145 7.36 5.18 -2.22
N LEU A 146 6.76 6.07 -1.40
CA LEU A 146 6.90 6.03 0.05
C LEU A 146 6.38 4.72 0.64
N SER A 147 5.24 4.22 0.16
CA SER A 147 4.68 2.94 0.62
C SER A 147 5.60 1.76 0.32
N THR A 148 6.20 1.73 -0.87
CA THR A 148 7.13 0.68 -1.26
C THR A 148 8.38 0.68 -0.39
N ILE A 149 9.00 1.85 -0.20
CA ILE A 149 10.21 2.00 0.63
C ILE A 149 9.90 1.69 2.10
N SER A 150 8.83 2.26 2.66
CA SER A 150 8.45 2.04 4.05
C SER A 150 8.12 0.59 4.32
N TRP A 151 7.36 -0.06 3.43
CA TRP A 151 7.03 -1.47 3.54
C TRP A 151 8.29 -2.35 3.47
N ARG A 152 9.18 -2.10 2.50
CA ARG A 152 10.43 -2.84 2.35
C ARG A 152 11.36 -2.65 3.55
N ALA A 153 11.40 -1.44 4.11
CA ALA A 153 12.18 -1.12 5.30
C ALA A 153 11.61 -1.78 6.57
N ALA A 154 10.28 -1.76 6.74
CA ALA A 154 9.62 -2.41 7.87
C ALA A 154 9.77 -3.94 7.84
N ASN A 155 9.84 -4.53 6.65
CA ASN A 155 9.99 -5.98 6.45
C ASN A 155 11.42 -6.36 6.05
N TYR A 156 12.42 -5.54 6.38
CA TYR A 156 13.79 -5.69 5.91
C TYR A 156 14.35 -7.09 6.21
N ASP A 157 14.28 -7.52 7.46
CA ASP A 157 14.84 -8.79 7.92
C ASP A 157 14.06 -10.00 7.36
N ILE A 158 12.74 -9.90 7.28
CA ILE A 158 11.88 -10.97 6.73
C ILE A 158 12.19 -11.19 5.24
N VAL A 159 12.26 -10.11 4.47
CA VAL A 159 12.56 -10.20 3.04
C VAL A 159 13.99 -10.71 2.81
N LYS A 160 14.93 -10.27 3.63
CA LYS A 160 16.32 -10.75 3.59
C LYS A 160 16.40 -12.25 3.89
N ASP A 161 15.68 -12.72 4.92
CA ASP A 161 15.63 -14.13 5.27
C ASP A 161 15.03 -14.99 4.15
N ILE A 162 13.92 -14.54 3.57
CA ILE A 162 13.30 -15.22 2.42
C ILE A 162 14.26 -15.30 1.24
N LYS A 163 15.02 -14.25 0.98
CA LYS A 163 15.88 -14.11 -0.18
C LYS A 163 17.18 -14.92 -0.07
N TYR A 164 17.83 -14.85 1.08
CA TYR A 164 19.18 -15.40 1.26
C TYR A 164 19.23 -16.72 2.04
N ASN A 165 18.21 -17.02 2.84
CA ASN A 165 18.17 -18.20 3.70
C ASN A 165 17.12 -19.23 3.28
N SER A 166 16.38 -19.01 2.19
CA SER A 166 15.43 -20.00 1.66
C SER A 166 16.06 -20.84 0.56
N LEU A 167 15.73 -22.12 0.53
CA LEU A 167 16.08 -23.02 -0.58
C LEU A 167 15.45 -22.56 -1.91
N ASP A 168 14.20 -22.08 -1.84
CA ASP A 168 13.49 -21.49 -2.97
C ASP A 168 12.60 -20.34 -2.47
N GLY A 169 13.08 -19.10 -2.66
CA GLY A 169 12.36 -17.88 -2.25
C GLY A 169 11.03 -17.70 -2.99
N TYR A 170 10.92 -18.17 -4.25
CA TYR A 170 9.66 -18.10 -5.01
C TYR A 170 8.59 -19.00 -4.38
N VAL A 171 8.92 -20.24 -4.06
CA VAL A 171 7.99 -21.18 -3.43
C VAL A 171 7.57 -20.65 -2.06
N ARG A 172 8.50 -20.12 -1.26
CA ARG A 172 8.21 -19.58 0.07
C ARG A 172 7.27 -18.37 0.01
N VAL A 173 7.50 -17.41 -0.90
CA VAL A 173 6.60 -16.25 -1.10
C VAL A 173 5.23 -16.70 -1.59
N ARG A 174 5.18 -17.63 -2.55
CA ARG A 174 3.91 -18.14 -3.07
C ARG A 174 3.10 -18.87 -2.01
N SER A 175 3.72 -19.64 -1.12
CA SER A 175 3.02 -20.36 -0.05
C SER A 175 2.49 -19.46 1.06
N ALA A 176 3.07 -18.27 1.25
CA ALA A 176 2.65 -17.28 2.23
C ALA A 176 1.54 -16.33 1.72
N TYR A 177 1.24 -16.40 0.42
CA TYR A 177 0.23 -15.54 -0.22
C TYR A 177 -1.16 -16.18 -0.18
#